data_a22f802d24ee88855149035b69ad1b4e
#
_entry.id   a22f802d24ee88855149035b69ad1b4e
#
_cell.length_a   1.000
_cell.length_b   1.000
_cell.length_c   1.000
_cell.angle_alpha   90.00
_cell.angle_beta   90.00
_cell.angle_gamma   90.00
#
_symmetry.space_group_name_H-M   'P 1'
#
loop_
_entity.id
_entity.type
_entity.pdbx_description
1 polymer ?
#
loop_
_entity_poly.entity_id
_entity_poly.type
_entity_poly.pdbx_seq_one_letter_code
_entity_poly.pdbx_strand_id
1 'polypeptide(L)'
;FIGAGGGALHLLEKSDITEAKGFAGFPVSGQWLICKNKKVVQKHNAKVYGKAAIGAPPMSVPHLDTGVIDGDKALLFGPFAGFSTKFLKEGSFLDLPLSIAPHNIISLLGVGIHNVALTKYLIEQVSMSMEERMNALREFVPDAKNEDWILAEAGQRVQVIKRDSDEGGVLEFGTEIVAS
;
A
#
# COMPACT_ATOMS: atom_id res chain seq x y z
N PHE A 1 -2.02 22.32 -11.71
CA PHE A 1 -1.38 21.21 -11.01
C PHE A 1 -2.45 20.25 -10.47
N ILE A 2 -2.36 18.97 -10.81
CA ILE A 2 -3.34 17.96 -10.40
C ILE A 2 -2.62 16.95 -9.51
N GLY A 3 -2.99 16.90 -8.23
CA GLY A 3 -2.50 15.95 -7.25
C GLY A 3 -3.66 15.14 -6.71
N ALA A 4 -4.06 14.07 -7.42
CA ALA A 4 -5.30 13.30 -7.14
C ALA A 4 -5.03 11.90 -6.55
N GLY A 5 -3.84 11.66 -5.98
CA GLY A 5 -3.50 10.36 -5.40
C GLY A 5 -3.75 9.20 -6.37
N GLY A 6 -4.45 8.16 -5.94
CA GLY A 6 -4.79 7.01 -6.79
C GLY A 6 -5.67 7.34 -8.01
N GLY A 7 -6.36 8.48 -8.00
CA GLY A 7 -7.14 8.97 -9.15
C GLY A 7 -6.30 9.72 -10.20
N ALA A 8 -5.02 10.02 -9.92
CA ALA A 8 -4.18 10.82 -10.80
C ALA A 8 -3.96 10.14 -12.16
N LEU A 9 -3.80 8.81 -12.18
CA LEU A 9 -3.58 8.06 -13.42
C LEU A 9 -4.77 8.19 -14.38
N HIS A 10 -6.00 8.02 -13.89
CA HIS A 10 -7.20 8.21 -14.71
C HIS A 10 -7.33 9.63 -15.28
N LEU A 11 -6.93 10.64 -14.49
CA LEU A 11 -6.94 12.02 -14.98
C LEU A 11 -5.85 12.25 -16.02
N LEU A 12 -4.68 11.65 -15.81
CA LEU A 12 -3.58 11.69 -16.77
C LEU A 12 -3.99 11.06 -18.12
N GLU A 13 -4.61 9.88 -18.08
CA GLU A 13 -5.11 9.20 -19.29
C GLU A 13 -6.16 10.03 -20.03
N LYS A 14 -7.06 10.66 -19.28
CA LYS A 14 -8.10 11.55 -19.85
C LYS A 14 -7.57 12.89 -20.37
N SER A 15 -6.36 13.28 -20.01
CA SER A 15 -5.75 14.52 -20.48
C SER A 15 -5.31 14.49 -21.93
N ASP A 16 -5.21 13.28 -22.52
CA ASP A 16 -4.81 13.02 -23.91
C ASP A 16 -3.45 13.64 -24.30
N ILE A 17 -2.56 13.82 -23.32
CA ILE A 17 -1.20 14.28 -23.55
C ILE A 17 -0.29 13.11 -23.93
N THR A 18 0.66 13.36 -24.85
CA THR A 18 1.56 12.32 -25.38
C THR A 18 2.45 11.73 -24.29
N GLU A 19 2.86 12.58 -23.37
CA GLU A 19 3.74 12.25 -22.25
C GLU A 19 3.09 11.28 -21.24
N ALA A 20 1.76 11.14 -21.29
CA ALA A 20 1.02 10.17 -20.47
C ALA A 20 1.18 8.71 -20.95
N LYS A 21 1.64 8.50 -22.19
CA LYS A 21 1.72 7.16 -22.77
C LYS A 21 2.79 6.30 -22.09
N GLY A 22 2.43 5.06 -21.78
CA GLY A 22 3.32 4.10 -21.15
C GLY A 22 3.29 4.12 -19.62
N PHE A 23 2.58 5.08 -19.01
CA PHE A 23 2.32 5.01 -17.57
C PHE A 23 1.21 4.00 -17.25
N ALA A 24 1.35 3.36 -16.10
CA ALA A 24 0.35 2.47 -15.53
C ALA A 24 0.38 2.55 -14.01
N GLY A 25 -0.55 1.88 -13.35
CA GLY A 25 -0.63 1.84 -11.91
C GLY A 25 -0.54 0.43 -11.35
N PHE A 26 0.26 0.26 -10.32
CA PHE A 26 0.31 -0.95 -9.50
C PHE A 26 -0.34 -0.65 -8.14
N PRO A 27 -1.59 -1.08 -7.92
CA PRO A 27 -2.30 -0.74 -6.70
C PRO A 27 -1.81 -1.60 -5.53
N VAL A 28 -1.42 -0.93 -4.45
CA VAL A 28 -1.02 -1.53 -3.19
C VAL A 28 -2.04 -1.16 -2.14
N SER A 29 -2.58 -2.16 -1.47
CA SER A 29 -3.45 -1.99 -0.32
C SER A 29 -2.67 -2.07 0.98
N GLY A 30 -3.33 -1.80 2.09
CA GLY A 30 -2.79 -2.01 3.41
C GLY A 30 -3.89 -2.31 4.41
N GLN A 31 -3.49 -2.92 5.52
CA GLN A 31 -4.37 -3.18 6.65
C GLN A 31 -3.66 -2.77 7.93
N TRP A 32 -4.44 -2.32 8.90
CA TRP A 32 -3.97 -1.95 10.23
C TRP A 32 -4.66 -2.77 11.29
N LEU A 33 -3.93 -3.18 12.30
CA LEU A 33 -4.52 -3.51 13.58
C LEU A 33 -4.76 -2.20 14.33
N ILE A 34 -5.99 -1.96 14.77
CA ILE A 34 -6.40 -0.74 15.47
C ILE A 34 -6.90 -1.12 16.87
N CYS A 35 -6.38 -0.45 17.88
CA CYS A 35 -6.85 -0.54 19.26
C CYS A 35 -7.44 0.81 19.69
N LYS A 36 -8.70 0.81 20.13
CA LYS A 36 -9.39 1.97 20.73
C LYS A 36 -9.61 1.80 22.24
N ASN A 37 -9.13 0.71 22.86
CA ASN A 37 -9.23 0.51 24.30
C ASN A 37 -8.37 1.56 25.03
N LYS A 38 -9.01 2.48 25.73
CA LYS A 38 -8.36 3.63 26.42
C LYS A 38 -7.27 3.17 27.41
N LYS A 39 -7.47 2.03 28.10
CA LYS A 39 -6.48 1.49 29.04
C LYS A 39 -5.19 1.03 28.35
N VAL A 40 -5.29 0.55 27.12
CA VAL A 40 -4.15 0.14 26.29
C VAL A 40 -3.51 1.37 25.64
N VAL A 41 -4.32 2.22 25.02
CA VAL A 41 -3.87 3.41 24.30
C VAL A 41 -3.08 4.38 25.18
N GLN A 42 -3.48 4.56 26.44
CA GLN A 42 -2.82 5.47 27.39
C GLN A 42 -1.39 5.04 27.76
N LYS A 43 -1.04 3.77 27.56
CA LYS A 43 0.31 3.25 27.88
C LYS A 43 1.34 3.58 26.81
N HIS A 44 0.91 4.05 25.63
CA HIS A 44 1.80 4.28 24.49
C HIS A 44 1.56 5.65 23.87
N ASN A 45 2.65 6.42 23.70
CA ASN A 45 2.60 7.78 23.14
C ASN A 45 3.74 8.04 22.15
N ALA A 46 4.25 7.00 21.52
CA ALA A 46 5.38 7.10 20.60
C ALA A 46 5.06 6.43 19.27
N LYS A 47 5.88 6.69 18.27
CA LYS A 47 5.94 5.94 17.03
C LYS A 47 7.18 5.04 17.07
N VAL A 48 6.98 3.74 16.96
CA VAL A 48 8.04 2.74 17.03
C VAL A 48 8.08 1.95 15.73
N TYR A 49 9.22 1.99 15.08
CA TYR A 49 9.48 1.21 13.86
C TYR A 49 10.20 -0.09 14.20
N GLY A 50 9.80 -1.18 13.54
CA GLY A 50 10.58 -2.41 13.53
C GLY A 50 11.84 -2.25 12.67
N LYS A 51 12.76 -3.18 12.81
CA LYS A 51 13.94 -3.26 11.94
C LYS A 51 13.61 -4.13 10.73
N ALA A 52 13.83 -3.59 9.54
CA ALA A 52 13.69 -4.38 8.30
C ALA A 52 14.70 -5.52 8.26
N ALA A 53 14.27 -6.69 7.81
CA ALA A 53 15.20 -7.75 7.45
C ALA A 53 16.06 -7.33 6.24
N ILE A 54 17.27 -7.86 6.14
CA ILE A 54 18.14 -7.60 4.98
C ILE A 54 17.44 -8.10 3.72
N GLY A 55 17.30 -7.24 2.71
CA GLY A 55 16.63 -7.56 1.45
C GLY A 55 15.10 -7.49 1.49
N ALA A 56 14.51 -7.06 2.60
CA ALA A 56 13.06 -6.85 2.66
C ALA A 56 12.61 -5.71 1.72
N PRO A 57 11.45 -5.85 1.07
CA PRO A 57 10.92 -4.80 0.22
C PRO A 57 10.71 -3.48 0.98
N PRO A 58 10.80 -2.33 0.32
CA PRO A 58 10.44 -1.06 0.93
C PRO A 58 9.02 -1.12 1.54
N MET A 59 8.84 -0.53 2.71
CA MET A 59 7.56 -0.52 3.45
C MET A 59 7.08 -1.89 3.98
N SER A 60 7.97 -2.88 4.05
CA SER A 60 7.63 -4.23 4.56
C SER A 60 7.59 -4.33 6.09
N VAL A 61 7.97 -3.27 6.80
CA VAL A 61 8.10 -3.30 8.26
C VAL A 61 6.90 -2.62 8.90
N PRO A 62 6.09 -3.37 9.65
CA PRO A 62 5.04 -2.76 10.45
C PRO A 62 5.65 -1.88 11.55
N HIS A 63 4.92 -0.86 11.93
CA HIS A 63 5.26 0.03 13.03
C HIS A 63 4.06 0.23 13.94
N LEU A 64 4.33 0.53 15.20
CA LEU A 64 3.31 0.90 16.16
C LEU A 64 3.25 2.42 16.24
N ASP A 65 2.09 2.99 16.04
CA ASP A 65 1.86 4.42 16.05
C ASP A 65 0.68 4.80 16.95
N THR A 66 0.71 6.01 17.49
CA THR A 66 -0.42 6.62 18.18
C THR A 66 -1.04 7.65 17.23
N GLY A 67 -2.26 7.37 16.80
CA GLY A 67 -3.02 8.25 15.91
C GLY A 67 -4.30 8.78 16.55
N VAL A 68 -5.01 9.61 15.81
CA VAL A 68 -6.35 10.08 16.16
C VAL A 68 -7.31 9.60 15.06
N ILE A 69 -8.35 8.87 15.45
CA ILE A 69 -9.40 8.36 14.56
C ILE A 69 -10.74 8.84 15.12
N ASP A 70 -11.48 9.59 14.33
CA ASP A 70 -12.78 10.16 14.70
C ASP A 70 -12.75 10.99 16.00
N GLY A 71 -11.62 11.69 16.23
CA GLY A 71 -11.42 12.53 17.42
C GLY A 71 -10.85 11.79 18.65
N ASP A 72 -10.82 10.46 18.64
CA ASP A 72 -10.28 9.65 19.73
C ASP A 72 -8.88 9.15 19.43
N LYS A 73 -8.03 9.10 20.47
CA LYS A 73 -6.72 8.44 20.36
C LYS A 73 -6.89 6.94 20.14
N ALA A 74 -6.10 6.40 19.24
CA ALA A 74 -6.01 4.98 18.95
C ALA A 74 -4.56 4.56 18.74
N LEU A 75 -4.26 3.29 18.99
CA LEU A 75 -3.00 2.68 18.52
C LEU A 75 -3.26 2.02 17.18
N LEU A 76 -2.31 2.17 16.27
CA LEU A 76 -2.28 1.57 14.96
C LEU A 76 -1.02 0.73 14.82
N PHE A 77 -1.15 -0.52 14.45
CA PHE A 77 -0.01 -1.39 14.15
C PHE A 77 -0.10 -1.91 12.72
N GLY A 78 0.94 -1.67 11.94
CA GLY A 78 1.00 -1.98 10.52
C GLY A 78 1.85 -0.97 9.75
N PRO A 79 1.56 -0.69 8.46
CA PRO A 79 0.57 -1.39 7.67
C PRO A 79 1.04 -2.79 7.28
N PHE A 80 0.12 -3.73 7.23
CA PHE A 80 0.31 -5.00 6.53
C PHE A 80 -0.01 -4.74 5.06
N ALA A 81 1.01 -4.69 4.23
CA ALA A 81 0.85 -4.40 2.82
C ALA A 81 0.10 -5.53 2.11
N GLY A 82 -0.61 -5.21 1.06
CA GLY A 82 -1.35 -6.16 0.27
C GLY A 82 -1.56 -5.69 -1.15
N PHE A 83 -2.10 -6.55 -1.98
CA PHE A 83 -2.51 -6.22 -3.33
C PHE A 83 -4.02 -6.01 -3.39
N SER A 84 -4.46 -5.02 -4.14
CA SER A 84 -5.86 -4.79 -4.47
C SER A 84 -5.94 -4.31 -5.90
N THR A 85 -7.04 -4.58 -6.59
CA THR A 85 -7.26 -4.00 -7.92
C THR A 85 -7.95 -2.64 -7.87
N LYS A 86 -8.29 -2.14 -6.69
CA LYS A 86 -8.84 -0.80 -6.48
C LYS A 86 -7.71 0.24 -6.48
N PHE A 87 -7.95 1.39 -7.08
CA PHE A 87 -7.01 2.53 -7.06
C PHE A 87 -7.27 3.47 -5.88
N LEU A 88 -8.49 3.50 -5.39
CA LEU A 88 -8.91 4.26 -4.22
C LEU A 88 -9.58 3.33 -3.21
N LYS A 89 -9.59 3.69 -1.93
CA LYS A 89 -10.25 2.91 -0.87
C LYS A 89 -11.72 2.65 -1.21
N GLU A 90 -12.43 3.67 -1.66
CA GLU A 90 -13.83 3.60 -2.10
C GLU A 90 -13.94 3.37 -3.62
N GLY A 91 -12.86 2.90 -4.27
CA GLY A 91 -12.83 2.59 -5.70
C GLY A 91 -13.45 1.23 -6.03
N SER A 92 -13.39 0.91 -7.32
CA SER A 92 -13.91 -0.34 -7.87
C SER A 92 -12.81 -1.39 -8.05
N PHE A 93 -13.13 -2.65 -7.89
CA PHE A 93 -12.24 -3.76 -8.30
C PHE A 93 -11.96 -3.80 -9.81
N LEU A 94 -12.71 -3.03 -10.59
CA LEU A 94 -12.48 -2.85 -12.02
C LEU A 94 -11.46 -1.74 -12.35
N ASP A 95 -10.99 -0.97 -11.36
CA ASP A 95 -10.08 0.16 -11.61
C ASP A 95 -8.81 -0.30 -12.34
N LEU A 96 -8.14 -1.34 -11.86
CA LEU A 96 -6.95 -1.88 -12.52
C LEU A 96 -7.28 -2.52 -13.88
N PRO A 97 -8.24 -3.45 -14.02
CA PRO A 97 -8.58 -3.99 -15.33
C PRO A 97 -8.93 -2.95 -16.38
N LEU A 98 -9.71 -1.93 -16.02
CA LEU A 98 -10.13 -0.86 -16.94
C LEU A 98 -9.02 0.14 -17.27
N SER A 99 -7.95 0.19 -16.48
CA SER A 99 -6.78 1.03 -16.77
C SER A 99 -5.80 0.38 -17.76
N ILE A 100 -6.00 -0.89 -18.12
CA ILE A 100 -5.14 -1.59 -19.07
C ILE A 100 -5.47 -1.13 -20.49
N ALA A 101 -4.47 -0.59 -21.17
CA ALA A 101 -4.58 -0.07 -22.52
C ALA A 101 -3.40 -0.55 -23.39
N PRO A 102 -3.53 -0.51 -24.73
CA PRO A 102 -2.45 -0.93 -25.63
C PRO A 102 -1.12 -0.21 -25.40
N HIS A 103 -1.15 1.03 -24.93
CA HIS A 103 0.05 1.83 -24.69
C HIS A 103 0.78 1.50 -23.37
N ASN A 104 0.12 0.84 -22.41
CA ASN A 104 0.70 0.54 -21.08
C ASN A 104 0.80 -0.95 -20.74
N ILE A 105 0.23 -1.84 -21.55
CA ILE A 105 0.23 -3.29 -21.28
C ILE A 105 1.64 -3.87 -21.17
N ILE A 106 2.59 -3.37 -21.99
CA ILE A 106 4.00 -3.82 -21.93
C ILE A 106 4.61 -3.42 -20.60
N SER A 107 4.33 -2.20 -20.12
CA SER A 107 4.83 -1.71 -18.83
C SER A 107 4.28 -2.54 -17.66
N LEU A 108 3.01 -2.92 -17.70
CA LEU A 108 2.39 -3.79 -16.69
C LEU A 108 2.99 -5.20 -16.69
N LEU A 109 3.20 -5.79 -17.86
CA LEU A 109 3.82 -7.11 -17.99
C LEU A 109 5.28 -7.11 -17.52
N GLY A 110 6.05 -6.07 -17.89
CA GLY A 110 7.43 -5.91 -17.43
C GLY A 110 7.52 -5.88 -15.92
N VAL A 111 6.72 -5.06 -15.25
CA VAL A 111 6.68 -5.02 -13.78
C VAL A 111 6.25 -6.36 -13.18
N GLY A 112 5.25 -7.04 -13.75
CA GLY A 112 4.80 -8.34 -13.26
C GLY A 112 5.90 -9.40 -13.31
N ILE A 113 6.70 -9.42 -14.36
CA ILE A 113 7.80 -10.39 -14.56
C ILE A 113 8.99 -10.07 -13.63
N HIS A 114 9.39 -8.80 -13.54
CA HIS A 114 10.59 -8.40 -12.81
C HIS A 114 10.37 -8.23 -11.30
N ASN A 115 9.12 -8.18 -10.82
CA ASN A 115 8.78 -7.98 -9.41
C ASN A 115 8.05 -9.17 -8.77
N VAL A 116 8.40 -10.41 -9.17
CA VAL A 116 7.77 -11.63 -8.63
C VAL A 116 7.95 -11.74 -7.11
N ALA A 117 9.11 -11.34 -6.58
CA ALA A 117 9.35 -11.35 -5.14
C ALA A 117 8.42 -10.40 -4.39
N LEU A 118 8.17 -9.20 -4.93
CA LEU A 118 7.22 -8.25 -4.37
C LEU A 118 5.78 -8.79 -4.43
N THR A 119 5.39 -9.36 -5.56
CA THR A 119 4.06 -9.96 -5.72
C THR A 119 3.83 -11.09 -4.72
N LYS A 120 4.80 -11.99 -4.57
CA LYS A 120 4.74 -13.07 -3.57
C LYS A 120 4.60 -12.51 -2.16
N TYR A 121 5.42 -11.53 -1.79
CA TYR A 121 5.34 -10.86 -0.50
C TYR A 121 3.94 -10.27 -0.24
N LEU A 122 3.36 -9.55 -1.21
CA LEU A 122 2.03 -8.96 -1.06
C LEU A 122 0.94 -10.02 -0.88
N ILE A 123 1.03 -11.15 -1.58
CA ILE A 123 0.10 -12.29 -1.44
C ILE A 123 0.23 -12.88 -0.03
N GLU A 124 1.44 -13.11 0.46
CA GLU A 124 1.70 -13.62 1.80
C GLU A 124 1.11 -12.69 2.87
N GLN A 125 1.29 -11.39 2.73
CA GLN A 125 0.75 -10.40 3.68
C GLN A 125 -0.79 -10.36 3.70
N VAL A 126 -1.44 -10.47 2.55
CA VAL A 126 -2.92 -10.53 2.47
C VAL A 126 -3.43 -11.82 3.12
N SER A 127 -2.69 -12.92 2.98
CA SER A 127 -3.07 -14.24 3.49
C SER A 127 -2.83 -14.41 4.99
N MET A 128 -2.13 -13.48 5.67
CA MET A 128 -1.89 -13.57 7.10
C MET A 128 -3.20 -13.64 7.89
N SER A 129 -3.26 -14.58 8.80
CA SER A 129 -4.34 -14.69 9.77
C SER A 129 -4.28 -13.56 10.82
N MET A 130 -5.37 -13.37 11.55
CA MET A 130 -5.40 -12.41 12.67
C MET A 130 -4.34 -12.76 13.72
N GLU A 131 -4.14 -14.05 14.02
CA GLU A 131 -3.18 -14.50 15.03
C GLU A 131 -1.73 -14.23 14.61
N GLU A 132 -1.38 -14.42 13.35
CA GLU A 132 -0.04 -14.08 12.82
C GLU A 132 0.24 -12.58 12.94
N ARG A 133 -0.75 -11.74 12.62
CA ARG A 133 -0.64 -10.28 12.81
C ARG A 133 -0.51 -9.90 14.28
N MET A 134 -1.27 -10.55 15.15
CA MET A 134 -1.17 -10.33 16.61
C MET A 134 0.17 -10.78 17.16
N ASN A 135 0.77 -11.86 16.63
CA ASN A 135 2.09 -12.30 17.04
C ASN A 135 3.17 -11.26 16.65
N ALA A 136 3.08 -10.68 15.46
CA ALA A 136 3.97 -9.57 15.09
C ALA A 136 3.76 -8.33 15.98
N LEU A 137 2.52 -8.01 16.37
CA LEU A 137 2.23 -6.92 17.29
C LEU A 137 2.81 -7.20 18.70
N ARG A 138 2.78 -8.42 19.20
CA ARG A 138 3.29 -8.78 20.53
C ARG A 138 4.80 -8.60 20.67
N GLU A 139 5.54 -8.50 19.59
CA GLU A 139 6.95 -8.07 19.65
C GLU A 139 7.09 -6.61 20.14
N PHE A 140 6.06 -5.76 19.93
CA PHE A 140 6.01 -4.36 20.34
C PHE A 140 5.18 -4.17 21.63
N VAL A 141 4.13 -4.93 21.78
CA VAL A 141 3.19 -4.87 22.91
C VAL A 141 2.98 -6.31 23.42
N PRO A 142 3.88 -6.84 24.29
CA PRO A 142 3.84 -8.25 24.71
C PRO A 142 2.50 -8.70 25.30
N ASP A 143 1.81 -7.82 26.01
CA ASP A 143 0.53 -8.10 26.68
C ASP A 143 -0.69 -7.84 25.78
N ALA A 144 -0.52 -7.69 24.45
CA ALA A 144 -1.62 -7.41 23.54
C ALA A 144 -2.61 -8.59 23.49
N LYS A 145 -3.88 -8.29 23.74
CA LYS A 145 -4.99 -9.25 23.69
C LYS A 145 -5.77 -9.08 22.40
N ASN A 146 -6.16 -10.20 21.78
CA ASN A 146 -6.91 -10.19 20.52
C ASN A 146 -8.20 -9.37 20.61
N GLU A 147 -8.87 -9.37 21.74
CA GLU A 147 -10.13 -8.67 21.98
C GLU A 147 -10.03 -7.14 21.91
N ASP A 148 -8.82 -6.58 22.10
CA ASP A 148 -8.57 -5.14 22.06
C ASP A 148 -8.26 -4.60 20.68
N TRP A 149 -8.02 -5.47 19.70
CA TRP A 149 -7.52 -5.09 18.36
C TRP A 149 -8.47 -5.55 17.26
N ILE A 150 -8.74 -4.67 16.33
CA ILE A 150 -9.54 -4.95 15.13
C ILE A 150 -8.69 -4.74 13.88
N LEU A 151 -8.92 -5.59 12.88
CA LEU A 151 -8.32 -5.41 11.56
C LEU A 151 -9.15 -4.41 10.76
N ALA A 152 -8.50 -3.38 10.22
CA ALA A 152 -9.14 -2.36 9.42
C ALA A 152 -8.37 -2.11 8.11
N GLU A 153 -9.09 -1.80 7.05
CA GLU A 153 -8.49 -1.42 5.78
C GLU A 153 -7.81 -0.04 5.90
N ALA A 154 -6.57 0.04 5.44
CA ALA A 154 -5.85 1.28 5.23
C ALA A 154 -6.30 1.96 3.92
N GLY A 155 -5.67 3.09 3.60
CA GLY A 155 -5.80 3.69 2.28
C GLY A 155 -5.20 2.83 1.17
N GLN A 156 -5.58 3.12 -0.06
CA GLN A 156 -4.95 2.56 -1.26
C GLN A 156 -3.81 3.46 -1.72
N ARG A 157 -2.75 2.84 -2.23
CA ARG A 157 -1.66 3.53 -2.91
C ARG A 157 -1.52 2.95 -4.31
N VAL A 158 -1.55 3.79 -5.31
CA VAL A 158 -1.20 3.39 -6.67
C VAL A 158 0.27 3.73 -6.88
N GLN A 159 1.09 2.69 -6.96
CA GLN A 159 2.50 2.84 -7.30
C GLN A 159 2.61 3.06 -8.79
N VAL A 160 3.33 4.10 -9.19
CA VAL A 160 3.49 4.44 -10.61
C VAL A 160 4.34 3.38 -11.29
N ILE A 161 3.87 2.92 -12.44
CA ILE A 161 4.65 2.14 -13.41
C ILE A 161 5.01 3.06 -14.56
N LYS A 162 6.27 3.06 -14.94
CA LYS A 162 6.80 3.80 -16.08
C LYS A 162 7.34 2.84 -17.12
N ARG A 163 7.17 3.17 -18.39
CA ARG A 163 7.76 2.39 -19.47
C ARG A 163 9.28 2.44 -19.41
N ASP A 164 9.89 1.30 -19.57
CA ASP A 164 11.34 1.14 -19.64
C ASP A 164 11.71 0.37 -20.91
N SER A 165 12.89 0.69 -21.51
CA SER A 165 13.34 0.07 -22.75
C SER A 165 13.82 -1.35 -22.56
N ASP A 166 14.40 -1.67 -21.42
CA ASP A 166 15.07 -2.93 -21.15
C ASP A 166 14.15 -3.93 -20.45
N GLU A 167 13.39 -3.44 -19.46
CA GLU A 167 12.49 -4.26 -18.64
C GLU A 167 11.02 -4.19 -19.09
N GLY A 168 10.72 -3.36 -20.10
CA GLY A 168 9.36 -3.07 -20.54
C GLY A 168 8.63 -2.11 -19.60
N GLY A 169 8.80 -2.24 -18.29
CA GLY A 169 8.24 -1.36 -17.28
C GLY A 169 8.91 -1.51 -15.92
N VAL A 170 9.05 -0.40 -15.20
CA VAL A 170 9.65 -0.32 -13.87
C VAL A 170 8.71 0.35 -12.88
N LEU A 171 8.81 -0.04 -11.61
CA LEU A 171 8.10 0.63 -10.50
C LEU A 171 8.85 1.89 -10.10
N GLU A 172 8.15 3.02 -10.15
CA GLU A 172 8.70 4.32 -9.77
C GLU A 172 8.35 4.62 -8.31
N PHE A 173 9.35 4.69 -7.44
CA PHE A 173 9.16 4.93 -6.00
C PHE A 173 9.17 6.41 -5.63
N GLY A 174 9.60 7.27 -6.54
CA GLY A 174 9.60 8.72 -6.40
C GLY A 174 8.27 9.37 -6.79
N THR A 175 8.26 10.71 -6.74
CA THR A 175 7.17 11.51 -7.30
C THR A 175 7.46 11.77 -8.76
N GLU A 176 6.59 11.33 -9.65
CA GLU A 176 6.65 11.63 -11.07
C GLU A 176 5.83 12.90 -11.38
N ILE A 177 6.41 13.76 -12.19
CA ILE A 177 5.76 14.96 -12.71
C ILE A 177 5.64 14.79 -14.22
N VAL A 178 4.40 14.74 -14.72
CA VAL A 178 4.12 14.67 -16.15
C VAL A 178 3.55 16.02 -16.57
N ALA A 179 4.17 16.61 -17.58
CA ALA A 179 3.78 17.90 -18.15
C ALA A 179 3.89 17.85 -19.67
N SER A 180 3.03 18.58 -20.35
CA SER A 180 3.07 18.83 -21.80
C SER A 180 3.64 20.20 -22.08
#